data_378769c534cdfd036a1c5242cd2e17b6
#
_entry.id   378769c534cdfd036a1c5242cd2e17b6
#
_cell.length_a   1.000
_cell.length_b   1.000
_cell.length_c   1.000
_cell.angle_alpha   90.00
_cell.angle_beta   90.00
_cell.angle_gamma   90.00
#
_symmetry.space_group_name_H-M   'P 1'
#
loop_
_entity.id
_entity.type
_entity.pdbx_description
1 polymer ?
#
loop_
_entity_poly.entity_id
_entity_poly.type
_entity_poly.pdbx_seq_one_letter_code
_entity_poly.pdbx_strand_id
1 'polypeptide(L)'
;KLGIMSGDRIVTVDGEVVAGTGVTNKDVQRLLKGPKGTTVTVGIKRSGERELLDFEIIRDKIPIFSVDASYMVAPSIGYIKVNRFAKTTMAEMYEALAKLRTQGMDDLILDLQGNGGGMLRTAIQMADEFLSEDKLLVYTEGRAFPRENTKARIPGRFEKGRLVVLIDQGSASASEIVSGAIQDWDRGLI
;
A
#
# COMPACT_ATOMS: atom_id res chain seq x y z
N LYS A 1 15.77 4.08 14.34
CA LYS A 1 16.17 2.74 13.82
C LYS A 1 17.10 2.14 14.85
N LEU A 2 16.79 0.95 15.38
CA LEU A 2 17.54 0.30 16.46
C LEU A 2 18.85 -0.38 16.00
N GLY A 3 19.14 -0.42 14.69
CA GLY A 3 20.36 -1.02 14.15
C GLY A 3 20.28 -2.52 13.83
N ILE A 4 19.09 -3.13 13.86
CA ILE A 4 18.87 -4.49 13.35
C ILE A 4 18.99 -4.46 11.83
N MET A 5 19.74 -5.43 11.28
CA MET A 5 20.11 -5.50 9.87
C MET A 5 19.52 -6.75 9.17
N SER A 6 19.48 -6.69 7.85
CA SER A 6 19.15 -7.87 7.04
C SER A 6 20.21 -8.96 7.26
N GLY A 7 19.76 -10.21 7.46
CA GLY A 7 20.62 -11.35 7.79
C GLY A 7 20.84 -11.61 9.28
N ASP A 8 20.42 -10.71 10.15
CA ASP A 8 20.39 -10.93 11.60
C ASP A 8 19.42 -12.08 11.94
N ARG A 9 19.78 -12.89 12.94
CA ARG A 9 18.96 -14.03 13.40
C ARG A 9 18.60 -13.85 14.86
N ILE A 10 17.29 -13.88 15.16
CA ILE A 10 16.79 -13.83 16.54
C ILE A 10 17.14 -15.17 17.23
N VAL A 11 17.82 -15.11 18.36
CA VAL A 11 18.23 -16.25 19.17
C VAL A 11 17.45 -16.29 20.49
N THR A 12 17.24 -15.11 21.11
CA THR A 12 16.45 -14.98 22.35
C THR A 12 15.38 -13.94 22.23
N VAL A 13 14.29 -14.10 22.99
CA VAL A 13 13.23 -13.11 23.18
C VAL A 13 12.94 -13.02 24.68
N ASP A 14 13.08 -11.85 25.28
CA ASP A 14 12.96 -11.59 26.73
C ASP A 14 13.79 -12.59 27.57
N GLY A 15 15.00 -12.92 27.07
CA GLY A 15 15.93 -13.87 27.71
C GLY A 15 15.65 -15.35 27.43
N GLU A 16 14.52 -15.68 26.83
CA GLU A 16 14.16 -17.07 26.48
C GLU A 16 14.76 -17.45 25.12
N VAL A 17 15.46 -18.60 25.08
CA VAL A 17 16.07 -19.10 23.84
C VAL A 17 14.99 -19.62 22.89
N VAL A 18 14.93 -19.07 21.69
CA VAL A 18 13.98 -19.48 20.64
C VAL A 18 14.64 -20.19 19.46
N ALA A 19 15.96 -20.03 19.28
CA ALA A 19 16.69 -20.67 18.19
C ALA A 19 17.08 -22.11 18.55
N GLY A 20 16.81 -23.06 17.63
CA GLY A 20 17.15 -24.47 17.81
C GLY A 20 16.26 -25.26 18.79
N THR A 21 15.16 -24.68 19.25
CA THR A 21 14.27 -25.28 20.26
C THR A 21 12.99 -25.90 19.68
N GLY A 22 12.88 -26.00 18.34
CA GLY A 22 11.67 -26.46 17.66
C GLY A 22 10.52 -25.45 17.66
N VAL A 23 10.74 -24.24 18.16
CA VAL A 23 9.79 -23.11 18.13
C VAL A 23 9.54 -22.69 16.69
N THR A 24 8.28 -22.54 16.31
CA THR A 24 7.89 -22.13 14.96
C THR A 24 7.98 -20.61 14.80
N ASN A 25 8.04 -20.13 13.56
CA ASN A 25 7.97 -18.69 13.27
C ASN A 25 6.70 -18.04 13.85
N LYS A 26 5.59 -18.78 13.95
CA LYS A 26 4.33 -18.32 14.54
C LYS A 26 4.48 -18.09 16.05
N ASP A 27 5.20 -18.96 16.73
CA ASP A 27 5.46 -18.84 18.17
C ASP A 27 6.39 -17.65 18.45
N VAL A 28 7.47 -17.49 17.66
CA VAL A 28 8.35 -16.32 17.76
C VAL A 28 7.56 -15.02 17.53
N GLN A 29 6.69 -14.98 16.53
CA GLN A 29 5.82 -13.81 16.30
C GLN A 29 4.90 -13.53 17.49
N ARG A 30 4.41 -14.57 18.18
CA ARG A 30 3.58 -14.42 19.39
C ARG A 30 4.36 -13.83 20.54
N LEU A 31 5.60 -14.23 20.74
CA LEU A 31 6.50 -13.68 21.77
C LEU A 31 6.87 -12.21 21.48
N LEU A 32 7.10 -11.88 20.22
CA LEU A 32 7.45 -10.52 19.81
C LEU A 32 6.27 -9.53 19.89
N LYS A 33 5.03 -10.01 19.64
CA LYS A 33 3.82 -9.18 19.71
C LYS A 33 3.43 -8.88 21.15
N GLY A 34 2.82 -7.72 21.37
CA GLY A 34 2.30 -7.28 22.66
C GLY A 34 1.59 -5.93 22.57
N PRO A 35 1.06 -5.42 23.68
CA PRO A 35 0.43 -4.12 23.73
C PRO A 35 1.41 -2.99 23.29
N LYS A 36 0.88 -1.97 22.59
CA LYS A 36 1.64 -0.79 22.22
C LYS A 36 2.25 -0.14 23.46
N GLY A 37 3.52 0.27 23.37
CA GLY A 37 4.27 0.92 24.44
C GLY A 37 4.97 -0.05 25.41
N THR A 38 4.71 -1.37 25.31
CA THR A 38 5.49 -2.35 26.07
C THR A 38 6.82 -2.65 25.39
N THR A 39 7.80 -3.06 26.15
CA THR A 39 9.14 -3.40 25.67
C THR A 39 9.27 -4.91 25.43
N VAL A 40 10.10 -5.30 24.46
CA VAL A 40 10.60 -6.65 24.27
C VAL A 40 12.10 -6.58 24.00
N THR A 41 12.88 -7.43 24.64
CA THR A 41 14.30 -7.56 24.38
C THR A 41 14.57 -8.74 23.47
N VAL A 42 15.32 -8.51 22.38
CA VAL A 42 15.71 -9.57 21.45
C VAL A 42 17.22 -9.69 21.40
N GLY A 43 17.73 -10.91 21.63
CA GLY A 43 19.14 -11.25 21.43
C GLY A 43 19.35 -11.74 20.01
N ILE A 44 20.22 -11.07 19.28
CA ILE A 44 20.46 -11.27 17.86
C ILE A 44 21.86 -11.81 17.61
N LYS A 45 21.94 -12.90 16.82
CA LYS A 45 23.20 -13.38 16.26
C LYS A 45 23.40 -12.74 14.89
N ARG A 46 24.47 -11.98 14.79
CA ARG A 46 24.95 -11.33 13.55
C ARG A 46 26.20 -12.04 13.03
N SER A 47 26.30 -12.18 11.72
CA SER A 47 27.51 -12.73 11.09
C SER A 47 28.70 -11.81 11.35
N GLY A 48 29.82 -12.39 11.82
CA GLY A 48 31.02 -11.64 12.20
C GLY A 48 31.09 -11.23 13.67
N GLU A 49 29.99 -11.25 14.40
CA GLU A 49 29.97 -10.97 15.84
C GLU A 49 30.09 -12.26 16.65
N ARG A 50 30.93 -12.24 17.72
CA ARG A 50 31.12 -13.40 18.60
C ARG A 50 29.97 -13.57 19.58
N GLU A 51 29.49 -12.48 20.13
CA GLU A 51 28.43 -12.44 21.15
C GLU A 51 27.07 -12.12 20.55
N LEU A 52 25.99 -12.32 21.32
CA LEU A 52 24.67 -11.86 20.97
C LEU A 52 24.60 -10.34 21.15
N LEU A 53 23.91 -9.70 20.24
CA LEU A 53 23.59 -8.28 20.31
C LEU A 53 22.17 -8.13 20.86
N ASP A 54 22.03 -7.49 22.02
CA ASP A 54 20.73 -7.26 22.62
C ASP A 54 20.13 -5.94 22.14
N PHE A 55 18.86 -6.01 21.71
CA PHE A 55 18.07 -4.87 21.25
C PHE A 55 16.79 -4.76 22.07
N GLU A 56 16.61 -3.64 22.74
CA GLU A 56 15.37 -3.31 23.41
C GLU A 56 14.41 -2.63 22.42
N ILE A 57 13.28 -3.24 22.16
CA ILE A 57 12.30 -2.80 21.17
C ILE A 57 11.02 -2.37 21.90
N ILE A 58 10.64 -1.09 21.77
CA ILE A 58 9.33 -0.63 22.23
C ILE A 58 8.30 -1.01 21.18
N ARG A 59 7.32 -1.82 21.59
CA ARG A 59 6.23 -2.26 20.69
C ARG A 59 5.37 -1.07 20.26
N ASP A 60 5.13 -0.96 18.97
CA ASP A 60 4.21 0.03 18.41
C ASP A 60 3.34 -0.60 17.32
N LYS A 61 2.31 0.11 16.90
CA LYS A 61 1.54 -0.28 15.72
C LYS A 61 2.44 -0.16 14.50
N ILE A 62 2.58 -1.26 13.76
CA ILE A 62 3.25 -1.23 12.46
C ILE A 62 2.25 -0.65 11.47
N PRO A 63 2.46 0.56 10.94
CA PRO A 63 1.58 1.11 9.93
C PRO A 63 1.68 0.25 8.67
N ILE A 64 0.54 -0.19 8.19
CA ILE A 64 0.45 -0.90 6.91
C ILE A 64 0.03 0.14 5.89
N PHE A 65 0.99 0.63 5.13
CA PHE A 65 0.74 1.58 4.06
C PHE A 65 0.08 0.89 2.86
N SER A 66 -0.78 1.62 2.18
CA SER A 66 -1.39 1.25 0.91
C SER A 66 -0.55 1.72 -0.28
N VAL A 67 0.09 2.88 -0.13
CA VAL A 67 1.04 3.45 -1.09
C VAL A 67 2.45 3.03 -0.68
N ASP A 68 3.03 2.08 -1.41
CA ASP A 68 4.35 1.50 -1.12
C ASP A 68 5.49 2.38 -1.60
N ALA A 69 5.28 3.05 -2.73
CA ALA A 69 6.29 3.88 -3.35
C ALA A 69 5.66 5.09 -4.04
N SER A 70 6.34 6.23 -3.94
CA SER A 70 6.02 7.45 -4.70
C SER A 70 7.30 8.23 -4.98
N TYR A 71 7.66 8.35 -6.27
CA TYR A 71 8.88 9.05 -6.71
C TYR A 71 8.77 9.50 -8.17
N MET A 72 9.66 10.39 -8.58
CA MET A 72 9.78 10.81 -9.97
C MET A 72 10.63 9.79 -10.73
N VAL A 73 10.11 9.21 -11.82
CA VAL A 73 10.86 8.31 -12.71
C VAL A 73 11.59 9.07 -13.83
N ALA A 74 11.09 10.26 -14.16
CA ALA A 74 11.68 11.19 -15.11
C ALA A 74 11.32 12.63 -14.69
N PRO A 75 11.89 13.67 -15.31
CA PRO A 75 11.70 15.08 -14.89
C PRO A 75 10.25 15.53 -14.71
N SER A 76 9.30 14.99 -15.50
CA SER A 76 7.87 15.33 -15.39
C SER A 76 6.96 14.14 -15.13
N ILE A 77 7.51 12.95 -14.91
CA ILE A 77 6.73 11.71 -14.77
C ILE A 77 6.83 11.18 -13.33
N GLY A 78 5.72 11.19 -12.63
CA GLY A 78 5.58 10.59 -11.32
C GLY A 78 5.18 9.11 -11.39
N TYR A 79 5.57 8.35 -10.38
CA TYR A 79 5.17 6.96 -10.18
C TYR A 79 4.60 6.80 -8.79
N ILE A 80 3.45 6.12 -8.70
CA ILE A 80 2.80 5.76 -7.44
C ILE A 80 2.40 4.30 -7.49
N LYS A 81 2.90 3.51 -6.51
CA LYS A 81 2.50 2.11 -6.30
C LYS A 81 1.46 2.00 -5.22
N VAL A 82 0.31 1.40 -5.54
CA VAL A 82 -0.77 1.12 -4.59
C VAL A 82 -0.97 -0.38 -4.44
N ASN A 83 -0.72 -0.94 -3.26
CA ASN A 83 -0.79 -2.39 -3.01
C ASN A 83 -2.17 -2.88 -2.58
N ARG A 84 -3.02 -2.00 -2.08
CA ARG A 84 -4.37 -2.34 -1.61
C ARG A 84 -5.26 -1.12 -1.56
N PHE A 85 -6.56 -1.36 -1.48
CA PHE A 85 -7.56 -0.32 -1.23
C PHE A 85 -8.07 -0.40 0.21
N ALA A 86 -7.48 0.38 1.11
CA ALA A 86 -7.79 0.48 2.53
C ALA A 86 -8.34 1.86 2.92
N LYS A 87 -8.71 2.07 4.18
CA LYS A 87 -9.23 3.37 4.67
C LYS A 87 -8.23 4.51 4.53
N THR A 88 -6.93 4.21 4.61
CA THR A 88 -5.83 5.19 4.55
C THR A 88 -5.36 5.50 3.13
N THR A 89 -5.73 4.67 2.14
CA THR A 89 -5.19 4.75 0.77
C THR A 89 -5.37 6.12 0.14
N MET A 90 -6.54 6.75 0.28
CA MET A 90 -6.77 8.05 -0.34
C MET A 90 -5.95 9.17 0.32
N ALA A 91 -5.77 9.14 1.63
CA ALA A 91 -4.91 10.09 2.33
C ALA A 91 -3.44 9.95 1.86
N GLU A 92 -2.94 8.71 1.78
CA GLU A 92 -1.60 8.41 1.30
C GLU A 92 -1.41 8.80 -0.18
N MET A 93 -2.43 8.55 -1.02
CA MET A 93 -2.45 8.95 -2.43
C MET A 93 -2.40 10.47 -2.60
N TYR A 94 -3.14 11.21 -1.79
CA TYR A 94 -3.14 12.67 -1.81
C TYR A 94 -1.78 13.25 -1.41
N GLU A 95 -1.14 12.70 -0.39
CA GLU A 95 0.21 13.08 0.01
C GLU A 95 1.22 12.78 -1.10
N ALA A 96 1.12 11.61 -1.74
CA ALA A 96 1.98 11.22 -2.84
C ALA A 96 1.82 12.17 -4.04
N LEU A 97 0.58 12.45 -4.48
CA LEU A 97 0.31 13.38 -5.58
C LEU A 97 0.81 14.80 -5.27
N ALA A 98 0.57 15.30 -4.06
CA ALA A 98 1.05 16.63 -3.65
C ALA A 98 2.57 16.71 -3.67
N LYS A 99 3.26 15.71 -3.11
CA LYS A 99 4.72 15.60 -3.11
C LYS A 99 5.29 15.59 -4.53
N LEU A 100 4.74 14.75 -5.42
CA LEU A 100 5.22 14.63 -6.80
C LEU A 100 4.98 15.92 -7.59
N ARG A 101 3.86 16.60 -7.37
CA ARG A 101 3.60 17.91 -7.99
C ARG A 101 4.61 18.97 -7.58
N THR A 102 5.02 19.03 -6.32
CA THR A 102 6.08 19.97 -5.89
C THR A 102 7.43 19.67 -6.55
N GLN A 103 7.61 18.45 -7.09
CA GLN A 103 8.79 18.02 -7.83
C GLN A 103 8.65 18.21 -9.36
N GLY A 104 7.53 18.79 -9.84
CA GLY A 104 7.29 19.09 -11.25
C GLY A 104 6.60 17.95 -12.03
N MET A 105 5.82 17.11 -11.36
CA MET A 105 5.05 16.04 -12.02
C MET A 105 3.91 16.64 -12.87
N ASP A 106 3.88 16.29 -14.15
CA ASP A 106 2.79 16.55 -15.10
C ASP A 106 2.05 15.26 -15.50
N ASP A 107 2.78 14.13 -15.57
CA ASP A 107 2.28 12.82 -15.99
C ASP A 107 2.44 11.80 -14.88
N LEU A 108 1.58 10.77 -14.85
CA LEU A 108 1.55 9.78 -13.78
C LEU A 108 1.53 8.34 -14.30
N ILE A 109 2.35 7.50 -13.69
CA ILE A 109 2.24 6.06 -13.74
C ILE A 109 1.63 5.58 -12.41
N LEU A 110 0.41 5.05 -12.47
CA LEU A 110 -0.26 4.40 -11.34
C LEU A 110 -0.05 2.89 -11.43
N ASP A 111 0.66 2.32 -10.48
CA ASP A 111 0.95 0.89 -10.47
C ASP A 111 0.02 0.15 -9.50
N LEU A 112 -0.84 -0.71 -10.07
CA LEU A 112 -1.76 -1.61 -9.37
C LEU A 112 -1.36 -3.09 -9.54
N GLN A 113 -0.17 -3.40 -10.07
CA GLN A 113 0.29 -4.78 -10.23
C GLN A 113 0.37 -5.49 -8.87
N GLY A 114 -0.18 -6.71 -8.79
CA GLY A 114 -0.26 -7.49 -7.56
C GLY A 114 -1.29 -6.95 -6.53
N ASN A 115 -2.07 -5.92 -6.87
CA ASN A 115 -3.09 -5.37 -5.99
C ASN A 115 -4.41 -6.14 -6.14
N GLY A 116 -4.70 -7.08 -5.23
CA GLY A 116 -5.92 -7.88 -5.21
C GLY A 116 -7.20 -7.11 -4.84
N GLY A 117 -7.14 -5.78 -4.72
CA GLY A 117 -8.31 -4.93 -4.47
C GLY A 117 -8.44 -4.47 -3.02
N GLY A 118 -9.67 -4.39 -2.53
CA GLY A 118 -10.01 -3.93 -1.19
C GLY A 118 -11.35 -3.21 -1.13
N MET A 119 -11.40 -2.05 -0.50
CA MET A 119 -12.64 -1.33 -0.24
C MET A 119 -13.21 -0.68 -1.51
N LEU A 120 -14.44 -1.04 -1.89
CA LEU A 120 -15.16 -0.46 -3.03
C LEU A 120 -15.20 1.08 -2.98
N ARG A 121 -15.52 1.63 -1.82
CA ARG A 121 -15.57 3.09 -1.64
C ARG A 121 -14.24 3.76 -1.97
N THR A 122 -13.13 3.15 -1.61
CA THR A 122 -11.78 3.68 -1.88
C THR A 122 -11.45 3.61 -3.37
N ALA A 123 -11.88 2.53 -4.06
CA ALA A 123 -11.74 2.43 -5.51
C ALA A 123 -12.53 3.51 -6.24
N ILE A 124 -13.78 3.74 -5.82
CA ILE A 124 -14.64 4.82 -6.36
C ILE A 124 -13.97 6.18 -6.16
N GLN A 125 -13.47 6.47 -4.95
CA GLN A 125 -12.78 7.72 -4.67
C GLN A 125 -11.50 7.89 -5.51
N MET A 126 -10.76 6.79 -5.73
CA MET A 126 -9.56 6.84 -6.56
C MET A 126 -9.90 7.07 -8.03
N ALA A 127 -10.91 6.40 -8.58
CA ALA A 127 -11.35 6.63 -9.95
C ALA A 127 -11.89 8.07 -10.16
N ASP A 128 -12.56 8.63 -9.15
CA ASP A 128 -13.07 10.01 -9.15
C ASP A 128 -11.94 11.06 -9.26
N GLU A 129 -10.74 10.77 -8.75
CA GLU A 129 -9.57 11.66 -8.86
C GLU A 129 -9.03 11.80 -10.30
N PHE A 130 -9.36 10.86 -11.17
CA PHE A 130 -8.86 10.82 -12.54
C PHE A 130 -9.92 11.22 -13.59
N LEU A 131 -11.19 11.19 -13.24
CA LEU A 131 -12.30 11.36 -14.17
C LEU A 131 -13.11 12.59 -13.82
N SER A 132 -13.44 13.38 -14.85
CA SER A 132 -14.25 14.59 -14.69
C SER A 132 -15.71 14.26 -14.34
N GLU A 133 -16.41 15.26 -13.81
CA GLU A 133 -17.78 15.18 -13.35
C GLU A 133 -18.73 14.45 -14.32
N ASP A 134 -19.70 13.72 -13.76
CA ASP A 134 -20.72 12.92 -14.44
C ASP A 134 -20.26 11.64 -15.16
N LYS A 135 -18.98 11.37 -15.25
CA LYS A 135 -18.48 10.12 -15.83
C LYS A 135 -18.82 8.93 -14.93
N LEU A 136 -19.35 7.85 -15.53
CA LEU A 136 -19.64 6.62 -14.82
C LEU A 136 -18.35 5.96 -14.34
N LEU A 137 -18.25 5.70 -13.04
CA LEU A 137 -17.10 5.02 -12.43
C LEU A 137 -17.36 3.52 -12.30
N VAL A 138 -18.54 3.15 -11.82
CA VAL A 138 -18.98 1.76 -11.64
C VAL A 138 -20.48 1.71 -11.52
N TYR A 139 -21.08 0.60 -11.89
CA TYR A 139 -22.47 0.32 -11.54
C TYR A 139 -22.59 -1.02 -10.82
N THR A 140 -23.63 -1.16 -10.02
CA THR A 140 -24.04 -2.42 -9.42
C THR A 140 -25.43 -2.79 -9.94
N GLU A 141 -25.60 -4.05 -10.29
CA GLU A 141 -26.88 -4.57 -10.76
C GLU A 141 -27.01 -6.02 -10.32
N GLY A 142 -28.18 -6.42 -9.85
CA GLY A 142 -28.44 -7.77 -9.43
C GLY A 142 -29.87 -8.21 -9.71
N ARG A 143 -30.10 -9.52 -9.67
CA ARG A 143 -31.42 -10.10 -9.96
C ARG A 143 -32.56 -9.50 -9.13
N ALA A 144 -32.29 -9.15 -7.88
CA ALA A 144 -33.25 -8.56 -6.94
C ALA A 144 -33.00 -7.06 -6.68
N PHE A 145 -31.96 -6.48 -7.26
CA PHE A 145 -31.57 -5.09 -7.05
C PHE A 145 -31.49 -4.37 -8.38
N PRO A 146 -32.17 -3.23 -8.53
CA PRO A 146 -32.07 -2.43 -9.74
C PRO A 146 -30.64 -1.89 -9.93
N ARG A 147 -30.34 -1.53 -11.18
CA ARG A 147 -29.06 -0.92 -11.50
C ARG A 147 -28.87 0.40 -10.75
N GLU A 148 -27.77 0.52 -10.04
CA GLU A 148 -27.33 1.73 -9.36
C GLU A 148 -26.00 2.19 -9.97
N ASN A 149 -25.98 3.42 -10.51
CA ASN A 149 -24.81 4.01 -11.14
C ASN A 149 -24.07 4.92 -10.15
N THR A 150 -22.78 4.73 -10.01
CA THR A 150 -21.89 5.64 -9.29
C THR A 150 -21.07 6.43 -10.28
N LYS A 151 -21.16 7.75 -10.22
CA LYS A 151 -20.49 8.68 -11.13
C LYS A 151 -19.47 9.53 -10.41
N ALA A 152 -18.50 10.08 -11.15
CA ALA A 152 -17.60 11.13 -10.68
C ALA A 152 -18.38 12.36 -10.24
N ARG A 153 -18.02 12.94 -9.10
CA ARG A 153 -18.77 14.03 -8.46
C ARG A 153 -17.93 15.20 -8.01
N ILE A 154 -16.66 14.98 -7.77
CA ILE A 154 -15.74 15.96 -7.19
C ILE A 154 -14.63 16.23 -8.19
N PRO A 155 -14.26 17.49 -8.45
CA PRO A 155 -13.09 17.78 -9.28
C PRO A 155 -11.86 17.03 -8.76
N GLY A 156 -11.36 16.13 -9.60
CA GLY A 156 -10.23 15.28 -9.26
C GLY A 156 -8.92 16.03 -9.24
N ARG A 157 -7.98 15.56 -8.46
CA ARG A 157 -6.65 16.16 -8.39
C ARG A 157 -5.77 15.81 -9.57
N PHE A 158 -6.12 14.80 -10.37
CA PHE A 158 -5.37 14.37 -11.53
C PHE A 158 -6.26 14.06 -12.75
N GLU A 159 -7.18 14.97 -13.09
CA GLU A 159 -8.00 14.86 -14.30
C GLU A 159 -7.23 15.17 -15.58
N LYS A 160 -6.11 15.89 -15.47
CA LYS A 160 -5.27 16.32 -16.59
C LYS A 160 -3.87 15.71 -16.45
N GLY A 161 -3.13 15.70 -17.57
CA GLY A 161 -1.85 15.01 -17.67
C GLY A 161 -2.01 13.57 -18.21
N ARG A 162 -0.95 13.02 -18.75
CA ARG A 162 -0.96 11.62 -19.25
C ARG A 162 -1.00 10.67 -18.07
N LEU A 163 -1.81 9.63 -18.20
CA LEU A 163 -1.98 8.60 -17.19
C LEU A 163 -1.70 7.22 -17.80
N VAL A 164 -0.86 6.47 -17.15
CA VAL A 164 -0.65 5.04 -17.44
C VAL A 164 -0.97 4.25 -16.17
N VAL A 165 -1.78 3.21 -16.30
CA VAL A 165 -2.09 2.31 -15.19
C VAL A 165 -1.47 0.95 -15.47
N LEU A 166 -0.58 0.49 -14.59
CA LEU A 166 0.02 -0.83 -14.70
C LEU A 166 -0.82 -1.83 -13.91
N ILE A 167 -1.22 -2.89 -14.59
CA ILE A 167 -1.95 -4.02 -13.99
C ILE A 167 -1.28 -5.34 -14.38
N ASP A 168 -1.60 -6.40 -13.65
CA ASP A 168 -1.20 -7.77 -13.95
C ASP A 168 -2.29 -8.77 -13.52
N GLN A 169 -2.02 -10.08 -13.62
CA GLN A 169 -2.94 -11.14 -13.19
C GLN A 169 -3.26 -11.12 -11.70
N GLY A 170 -2.50 -10.39 -10.89
CA GLY A 170 -2.76 -10.17 -9.46
C GLY A 170 -3.65 -8.97 -9.18
N SER A 171 -3.93 -8.14 -10.19
CA SER A 171 -4.81 -6.98 -10.07
C SER A 171 -6.27 -7.44 -10.17
N ALA A 172 -7.05 -7.21 -9.11
CA ALA A 172 -8.43 -7.71 -9.04
C ALA A 172 -9.38 -6.75 -8.33
N SER A 173 -10.70 -6.95 -8.52
CA SER A 173 -11.77 -6.28 -7.76
C SER A 173 -11.67 -4.74 -7.83
N ALA A 174 -11.29 -4.06 -6.74
CA ALA A 174 -11.15 -2.61 -6.69
C ALA A 174 -10.13 -2.05 -7.72
N SER A 175 -9.08 -2.81 -8.04
CA SER A 175 -8.12 -2.47 -9.10
C SER A 175 -8.78 -2.48 -10.48
N GLU A 176 -9.67 -3.46 -10.74
CA GLU A 176 -10.41 -3.56 -11.99
C GLU A 176 -11.42 -2.42 -12.14
N ILE A 177 -12.03 -1.96 -11.04
CA ILE A 177 -12.93 -0.79 -11.06
C ILE A 177 -12.18 0.46 -11.50
N VAL A 178 -10.99 0.70 -10.93
CA VAL A 178 -10.18 1.87 -11.28
C VAL A 178 -9.67 1.78 -12.72
N SER A 179 -9.05 0.67 -13.11
CA SER A 179 -8.51 0.50 -14.46
C SER A 179 -9.60 0.48 -15.52
N GLY A 180 -10.73 -0.18 -15.24
CA GLY A 180 -11.88 -0.23 -16.14
C GLY A 180 -12.50 1.15 -16.36
N ALA A 181 -12.73 1.92 -15.30
CA ALA A 181 -13.25 3.29 -15.43
C ALA A 181 -12.30 4.19 -16.25
N ILE A 182 -11.00 4.08 -16.05
CA ILE A 182 -9.99 4.83 -16.81
C ILE A 182 -9.99 4.40 -18.29
N GLN A 183 -10.08 3.10 -18.56
CA GLN A 183 -10.14 2.54 -19.90
C GLN A 183 -11.41 2.93 -20.66
N ASP A 184 -12.58 2.78 -20.03
CA ASP A 184 -13.88 3.04 -20.65
C ASP A 184 -14.05 4.51 -21.08
N TRP A 185 -13.37 5.42 -20.40
CA TRP A 185 -13.41 6.85 -20.73
C TRP A 185 -12.18 7.32 -21.53
N ASP A 186 -11.32 6.41 -21.99
CA ASP A 186 -10.09 6.75 -22.72
C ASP A 186 -9.24 7.81 -21.98
N ARG A 187 -9.25 7.73 -20.62
CA ARG A 187 -8.54 8.69 -19.76
C ARG A 187 -7.05 8.41 -19.69
N GLY A 188 -6.65 7.17 -19.91
CA GLY A 188 -5.26 6.74 -19.84
C GLY A 188 -5.02 5.38 -20.50
N LEU A 189 -3.77 5.00 -20.58
CA LEU A 189 -3.37 3.67 -21.03
C LEU A 189 -3.41 2.67 -19.86
N ILE A 190 -3.85 1.43 -20.15
CA ILE A 190 -3.79 0.30 -19.22
C ILE A 190 -2.72 -0.67 -19.71
#